data_74a3a30145bc575a322689e6038b81ff
#
_entry.id   74a3a30145bc575a322689e6038b81ff
#
_cell.length_a   1.000
_cell.length_b   1.000
_cell.length_c   1.000
_cell.angle_alpha   90.00
_cell.angle_beta   90.00
_cell.angle_gamma   90.00
#
_symmetry.space_group_name_H-M   'P 1'
#
loop_
_entity.id
_entity.type
_entity.pdbx_description
1 polymer ?
#
loop_
_entity_poly.entity_id
_entity_poly.type
_entity_poly.pdbx_seq_one_letter_code
_entity_poly.pdbx_strand_id
1 'polypeptide(L)'
;MGASTRCLCPLATIEPDGLNSATEVAGWETVELAVDSGASETVIPDGMIKSVPTLPSPASARGIMYEVANGERIPNIGQQILEGLTDGEGLLRSITAQVCGVNKPLLSVSKLVQAGHKVVFEPNGAYVEDTANGERIWLRERGGMYMLKLWMPSKSSGF
;
A
#
# COMPACT_ATOMS: atom_id res chain seq x y z
N MET A 1 19.70 13.61 -13.65
CA MET A 1 18.58 13.64 -13.28
C MET A 1 18.24 12.84 -12.13
N GLY A 2 18.12 13.33 -11.04
CA GLY A 2 17.82 12.69 -9.80
C GLY A 2 16.52 11.88 -9.77
N ALA A 3 15.93 11.70 -10.93
CA ALA A 3 14.64 11.05 -11.02
C ALA A 3 14.66 9.56 -10.67
N SER A 4 15.86 8.94 -10.61
CA SER A 4 15.95 7.50 -10.33
C SER A 4 15.81 7.16 -8.85
N THR A 5 15.80 8.15 -7.96
CA THR A 5 15.64 7.92 -6.52
C THR A 5 14.38 8.58 -6.02
N ARG A 6 13.58 7.82 -5.29
CA ARG A 6 12.34 8.30 -4.68
C ARG A 6 12.42 8.13 -3.17
N CYS A 7 11.79 9.03 -2.46
CA CYS A 7 11.80 8.99 -1.00
C CYS A 7 10.69 8.12 -0.44
N LEU A 8 11.04 7.22 0.47
CA LEU A 8 10.11 6.44 1.28
C LEU A 8 10.45 6.70 2.73
N CYS A 9 9.91 7.78 3.28
CA CYS A 9 10.25 8.25 4.62
C CYS A 9 9.01 8.28 5.50
N PRO A 10 8.54 7.12 5.98
CA PRO A 10 7.36 7.08 6.84
C PRO A 10 7.63 7.75 8.17
N LEU A 11 6.61 8.37 8.73
CA LEU A 11 6.72 9.03 10.01
C LEU A 11 6.81 8.04 11.16
N ALA A 12 6.14 6.91 11.07
CA ALA A 12 6.19 5.91 12.11
C ALA A 12 7.54 5.20 12.08
N THR A 13 8.21 5.17 13.22
CA THR A 13 9.56 4.60 13.31
C THR A 13 9.58 3.22 13.93
N ILE A 14 8.57 2.88 14.73
CA ILE A 14 8.53 1.62 15.47
C ILE A 14 7.20 0.95 15.19
N GLU A 15 7.28 -0.32 14.79
CA GLU A 15 6.08 -1.12 14.62
C GLU A 15 5.89 -2.03 15.81
N PRO A 16 4.65 -2.18 16.33
CA PRO A 16 4.38 -3.15 17.35
C PRO A 16 4.69 -4.56 16.87
N ASP A 17 5.21 -5.39 17.75
CA ASP A 17 5.46 -6.78 17.45
C ASP A 17 4.14 -7.48 17.10
N GLY A 18 4.21 -8.39 16.15
CA GLY A 18 3.04 -9.16 15.76
C GLY A 18 2.08 -8.46 14.84
N LEU A 19 2.41 -7.27 14.36
CA LEU A 19 1.57 -6.57 13.39
C LEU A 19 1.73 -7.22 12.02
N ASN A 20 0.79 -8.07 11.66
CA ASN A 20 0.77 -8.71 10.35
C ASN A 20 -0.02 -7.87 9.37
N SER A 21 0.64 -7.46 8.27
CA SER A 21 0.01 -6.64 7.24
C SER A 21 -0.59 -7.48 6.12
N ALA A 22 -0.28 -8.78 6.07
CA ALA A 22 -0.87 -9.69 5.09
C ALA A 22 -1.12 -11.04 5.73
N THR A 23 -2.36 -11.52 5.69
CA THR A 23 -2.75 -12.81 6.24
C THR A 23 -3.75 -13.49 5.31
N GLU A 24 -3.87 -14.81 5.43
CA GLU A 24 -4.85 -15.58 4.67
C GLU A 24 -5.93 -16.09 5.60
N VAL A 25 -7.19 -15.83 5.25
CA VAL A 25 -8.34 -16.23 6.04
C VAL A 25 -9.43 -16.78 5.10
N ALA A 26 -9.73 -18.06 5.23
CA ALA A 26 -10.87 -18.70 4.55
C ALA A 26 -10.98 -18.40 3.05
N GLY A 27 -9.85 -18.53 2.33
CA GLY A 27 -9.85 -18.31 0.88
C GLY A 27 -9.58 -16.87 0.48
N TRP A 28 -9.28 -16.00 1.43
CA TRP A 28 -8.94 -14.62 1.19
C TRP A 28 -7.55 -14.33 1.73
N GLU A 29 -6.82 -13.51 1.00
CA GLU A 29 -5.59 -12.91 1.50
C GLU A 29 -5.88 -11.45 1.81
N THR A 30 -5.50 -10.99 3.00
CA THR A 30 -5.74 -9.60 3.38
C THR A 30 -4.43 -8.86 3.44
N VAL A 31 -4.48 -7.57 3.10
CA VAL A 31 -3.33 -6.68 3.24
C VAL A 31 -3.79 -5.39 3.87
N GLU A 32 -2.99 -4.87 4.81
CA GLU A 32 -3.22 -3.55 5.39
C GLU A 32 -2.07 -2.65 4.98
N LEU A 33 -2.41 -1.55 4.31
CA LEU A 33 -1.42 -0.58 3.88
C LEU A 33 -1.51 0.66 4.77
N ALA A 34 -0.37 1.09 5.30
CA ALA A 34 -0.32 2.31 6.10
C ALA A 34 -0.37 3.51 5.17
N VAL A 35 -1.32 4.40 5.40
CA VAL A 35 -1.43 5.64 4.64
C VAL A 35 -0.28 6.55 5.03
N ASP A 36 0.51 6.98 4.05
CA ASP A 36 1.74 7.70 4.31
C ASP A 36 1.90 8.85 3.32
N SER A 37 1.86 10.07 3.82
CA SER A 37 2.05 11.26 3.00
C SER A 37 3.51 11.46 2.61
N GLY A 38 4.44 10.79 3.28
CA GLY A 38 5.86 10.86 2.98
C GLY A 38 6.32 9.85 1.93
N ALA A 39 5.48 8.92 1.54
CA ALA A 39 5.83 7.93 0.54
C ALA A 39 5.49 8.44 -0.86
N SER A 40 6.47 8.48 -1.74
CA SER A 40 6.25 8.94 -3.12
C SER A 40 5.55 7.89 -3.98
N GLU A 41 5.59 6.64 -3.57
CA GLU A 41 4.99 5.51 -4.27
C GLU A 41 4.29 4.61 -3.27
N THR A 42 3.25 3.91 -3.73
CA THR A 42 2.69 2.81 -2.96
C THR A 42 3.63 1.62 -3.11
N VAL A 43 4.07 1.06 -2.00
CA VAL A 43 5.07 0.00 -1.99
C VAL A 43 4.66 -1.12 -1.06
N ILE A 44 5.10 -2.32 -1.39
CA ILE A 44 4.91 -3.51 -0.56
C ILE A 44 6.20 -4.30 -0.47
N PRO A 45 6.40 -5.02 0.64
CA PRO A 45 7.56 -5.90 0.77
C PRO A 45 7.53 -7.04 -0.25
N ASP A 46 8.71 -7.41 -0.74
CA ASP A 46 8.85 -8.56 -1.61
C ASP A 46 8.42 -9.83 -0.87
N GLY A 47 7.61 -10.65 -1.53
CA GLY A 47 7.16 -11.92 -0.96
C GLY A 47 6.01 -11.82 0.03
N MET A 48 5.51 -10.62 0.34
CA MET A 48 4.42 -10.48 1.30
C MET A 48 3.08 -10.95 0.72
N ILE A 49 2.76 -10.53 -0.50
CA ILE A 49 1.49 -10.88 -1.15
C ILE A 49 1.71 -12.07 -2.05
N LYS A 50 0.98 -13.14 -1.81
CA LYS A 50 1.17 -14.41 -2.51
C LYS A 50 0.11 -14.69 -3.56
N SER A 51 -1.02 -14.00 -3.50
CA SER A 51 -2.15 -14.24 -4.40
C SER A 51 -1.95 -13.66 -5.80
N VAL A 52 -1.02 -12.72 -5.97
CA VAL A 52 -0.74 -12.11 -7.27
C VAL A 52 0.75 -12.16 -7.58
N PRO A 53 1.12 -12.23 -8.86
CA PRO A 53 2.53 -12.29 -9.23
C PRO A 53 3.19 -10.92 -9.17
N THR A 54 4.51 -10.90 -9.00
CA THR A 54 5.31 -9.70 -9.20
C THR A 54 5.70 -9.66 -10.67
N LEU A 55 5.33 -8.56 -11.33
CA LEU A 55 5.60 -8.35 -12.74
C LEU A 55 6.62 -7.24 -12.91
N PRO A 56 7.38 -7.22 -14.02
CA PRO A 56 8.24 -6.08 -14.29
C PRO A 56 7.43 -4.79 -14.32
N SER A 57 8.00 -3.72 -13.77
CA SER A 57 7.37 -2.39 -13.80
C SER A 57 8.24 -1.46 -14.61
N PRO A 58 7.68 -0.34 -15.13
CA PRO A 58 8.51 0.68 -15.77
C PRO A 58 9.63 1.15 -14.83
N ALA A 59 9.35 1.24 -13.53
CA ALA A 59 10.36 1.67 -12.56
C ALA A 59 11.46 0.63 -12.41
N SER A 60 11.13 -0.67 -12.36
CA SER A 60 12.15 -1.72 -12.24
C SER A 60 13.00 -1.78 -13.52
N ALA A 61 12.39 -1.59 -14.68
CA ALA A 61 13.11 -1.60 -15.96
C ALA A 61 14.08 -0.45 -16.05
N ARG A 62 13.79 0.69 -15.41
CA ARG A 62 14.66 1.86 -15.43
C ARG A 62 15.62 1.91 -14.25
N GLY A 63 15.65 0.89 -13.41
CA GLY A 63 16.54 0.84 -12.28
C GLY A 63 16.25 1.88 -11.21
N ILE A 64 14.97 2.23 -11.01
CA ILE A 64 14.58 3.20 -9.99
C ILE A 64 14.93 2.67 -8.61
N MET A 65 15.52 3.52 -7.78
CA MET A 65 15.85 3.23 -6.40
C MET A 65 14.98 4.07 -5.48
N TYR A 66 14.70 3.55 -4.29
CA TYR A 66 13.98 4.28 -3.26
C TYR A 66 14.92 4.55 -2.09
N GLU A 67 14.84 5.74 -1.54
CA GLU A 67 15.57 6.09 -0.34
C GLU A 67 14.65 5.94 0.86
N VAL A 68 15.05 5.13 1.83
CA VAL A 68 14.29 4.91 3.05
C VAL A 68 14.80 5.83 4.16
N ALA A 69 14.12 5.81 5.32
CA ALA A 69 14.35 6.81 6.38
C ALA A 69 15.77 6.87 6.87
N ASN A 70 16.54 5.78 6.83
CA ASN A 70 17.92 5.77 7.28
C ASN A 70 18.93 6.19 6.20
N GLY A 71 18.44 6.65 5.04
CA GLY A 71 19.29 7.04 3.93
C GLY A 71 19.71 5.91 3.01
N GLU A 72 19.37 4.69 3.35
CA GLU A 72 19.66 3.53 2.53
C GLU A 72 18.82 3.55 1.26
N ARG A 73 19.40 3.07 0.15
CA ARG A 73 18.68 2.97 -1.12
C ARG A 73 18.37 1.52 -1.43
N ILE A 74 17.12 1.28 -1.84
CA ILE A 74 16.65 -0.06 -2.19
C ILE A 74 16.07 -0.05 -3.59
N PRO A 75 16.30 -1.11 -4.39
CA PRO A 75 15.82 -1.13 -5.77
C PRO A 75 14.34 -1.46 -5.87
N ASN A 76 13.71 -0.96 -6.91
CA ASN A 76 12.39 -1.42 -7.33
C ASN A 76 12.58 -2.78 -8.00
N ILE A 77 11.85 -3.82 -7.53
CA ILE A 77 11.96 -5.18 -8.03
C ILE A 77 10.88 -5.47 -9.07
N GLY A 78 9.80 -4.72 -9.06
CA GLY A 78 8.67 -4.94 -9.94
C GLY A 78 7.42 -4.34 -9.34
N GLN A 79 6.26 -4.83 -9.77
CA GLN A 79 4.98 -4.35 -9.25
C GLN A 79 3.99 -5.49 -9.10
N GLN A 80 3.02 -5.28 -8.23
CA GLN A 80 1.86 -6.14 -8.10
C GLN A 80 0.61 -5.29 -8.21
N ILE A 81 -0.42 -5.81 -8.88
CA ILE A 81 -1.70 -5.15 -8.97
C ILE A 81 -2.61 -5.84 -7.96
N LEU A 82 -2.96 -5.12 -6.89
CA LEU A 82 -3.75 -5.64 -5.79
C LEU A 82 -5.21 -5.32 -6.08
N GLU A 83 -6.01 -6.34 -6.40
CA GLU A 83 -7.43 -6.17 -6.64
C GLU A 83 -8.21 -6.87 -5.55
N GLY A 84 -9.07 -6.12 -4.88
CA GLY A 84 -9.80 -6.70 -3.76
C GLY A 84 -10.94 -5.81 -3.30
N LEU A 85 -11.60 -6.30 -2.25
CA LEU A 85 -12.72 -5.60 -1.64
C LEU A 85 -12.21 -4.83 -0.42
N THR A 86 -12.67 -3.59 -0.28
CA THR A 86 -12.32 -2.80 0.89
C THR A 86 -13.00 -3.37 2.13
N ASP A 87 -12.29 -3.34 3.26
CA ASP A 87 -12.81 -3.83 4.52
C ASP A 87 -13.90 -2.90 5.02
N GLY A 88 -15.06 -3.46 5.33
CA GLY A 88 -16.21 -2.71 5.81
C GLY A 88 -17.17 -2.29 4.71
N GLU A 89 -16.70 -1.63 3.67
CA GLU A 89 -17.58 -1.14 2.59
C GLU A 89 -17.82 -2.17 1.50
N GLY A 90 -16.88 -3.10 1.31
CA GLY A 90 -16.99 -4.09 0.26
C GLY A 90 -16.86 -3.52 -1.15
N LEU A 91 -16.16 -2.41 -1.30
CA LEU A 91 -15.96 -1.80 -2.61
C LEU A 91 -14.78 -2.45 -3.32
N LEU A 92 -14.98 -2.79 -4.60
CA LEU A 92 -13.91 -3.37 -5.40
C LEU A 92 -12.92 -2.27 -5.79
N ARG A 93 -11.66 -2.47 -5.45
CA ARG A 93 -10.60 -1.49 -5.74
C ARG A 93 -9.35 -2.18 -6.24
N SER A 94 -8.60 -1.45 -7.05
CA SER A 94 -7.35 -1.93 -7.62
C SER A 94 -6.26 -0.93 -7.26
N ILE A 95 -5.17 -1.44 -6.68
CA ILE A 95 -4.04 -0.62 -6.27
C ILE A 95 -2.78 -1.21 -6.89
N THR A 96 -2.06 -0.41 -7.66
CA THR A 96 -0.76 -0.83 -8.17
C THR A 96 0.30 -0.51 -7.14
N ALA A 97 0.97 -1.53 -6.64
CA ALA A 97 2.00 -1.40 -5.62
C ALA A 97 3.35 -1.78 -6.20
N GLN A 98 4.37 -0.96 -5.96
CA GLN A 98 5.74 -1.28 -6.32
C GLN A 98 6.32 -2.22 -5.28
N VAL A 99 7.12 -3.18 -5.72
CA VAL A 99 7.72 -4.18 -4.84
C VAL A 99 9.16 -3.79 -4.58
N CYS A 100 9.54 -3.74 -3.32
CA CYS A 100 10.91 -3.40 -2.93
C CYS A 100 11.19 -3.92 -1.52
N GLY A 101 12.41 -3.70 -1.02
CA GLY A 101 12.86 -4.24 0.26
C GLY A 101 12.42 -3.43 1.47
N VAL A 102 11.16 -2.98 1.50
CA VAL A 102 10.60 -2.28 2.67
C VAL A 102 10.10 -3.28 3.69
N ASN A 103 9.86 -2.81 4.93
CA ASN A 103 9.40 -3.67 6.01
C ASN A 103 7.88 -3.79 6.06
N LYS A 104 7.17 -2.83 5.52
CA LYS A 104 5.71 -2.80 5.61
C LYS A 104 5.11 -2.16 4.37
N PRO A 105 3.85 -2.49 4.06
CA PRO A 105 3.15 -1.85 2.95
C PRO A 105 2.82 -0.39 3.25
N LEU A 106 3.09 0.48 2.29
CA LEU A 106 2.80 1.92 2.42
C LEU A 106 1.90 2.34 1.26
N LEU A 107 0.83 3.04 1.59
CA LEU A 107 -0.11 3.59 0.61
C LEU A 107 0.20 5.07 0.44
N SER A 108 0.66 5.44 -0.75
CA SER A 108 1.10 6.81 -1.03
C SER A 108 -0.11 7.75 -1.14
N VAL A 109 -0.13 8.77 -0.29
CA VAL A 109 -1.16 9.82 -0.40
C VAL A 109 -1.01 10.56 -1.73
N SER A 110 0.22 10.81 -2.16
CA SER A 110 0.48 11.47 -3.44
C SER A 110 -0.15 10.70 -4.60
N LYS A 111 -0.03 9.37 -4.61
CA LYS A 111 -0.63 8.55 -5.65
C LYS A 111 -2.15 8.54 -5.57
N LEU A 112 -2.71 8.53 -4.37
CA LEU A 112 -4.16 8.64 -4.18
C LEU A 112 -4.69 9.97 -4.74
N VAL A 113 -4.01 11.06 -4.45
CA VAL A 113 -4.41 12.38 -4.92
C VAL A 113 -4.34 12.44 -6.44
N GLN A 114 -3.26 11.90 -7.04
CA GLN A 114 -3.13 11.86 -8.50
C GLN A 114 -4.24 11.04 -9.15
N ALA A 115 -4.77 10.05 -8.44
CA ALA A 115 -5.85 9.20 -8.95
C ALA A 115 -7.25 9.77 -8.65
N GLY A 116 -7.35 10.99 -8.16
CA GLY A 116 -8.63 11.65 -7.95
C GLY A 116 -9.25 11.41 -6.58
N HIS A 117 -8.43 11.10 -5.58
CA HIS A 117 -8.91 10.88 -4.22
C HIS A 117 -8.41 11.98 -3.30
N LYS A 118 -9.10 12.14 -2.18
CA LYS A 118 -8.58 12.92 -1.06
C LYS A 118 -8.53 12.04 0.18
N VAL A 119 -7.64 12.37 1.09
CA VAL A 119 -7.50 11.65 2.36
C VAL A 119 -7.83 12.62 3.47
N VAL A 120 -8.75 12.22 4.35
CA VAL A 120 -9.26 13.09 5.41
C VAL A 120 -8.99 12.42 6.75
N PHE A 121 -8.43 13.19 7.68
CA PHE A 121 -8.19 12.77 9.06
C PHE A 121 -8.99 13.68 9.97
N GLU A 122 -9.87 13.09 10.75
CA GLU A 122 -10.76 13.81 11.67
C GLU A 122 -10.76 13.12 13.01
N PRO A 123 -11.15 13.81 14.09
CA PRO A 123 -11.17 13.18 15.41
C PRO A 123 -12.05 11.93 15.50
N ASN A 124 -13.12 11.87 14.70
CA ASN A 124 -14.05 10.75 14.72
C ASN A 124 -13.82 9.75 13.60
N GLY A 125 -12.69 9.84 12.88
CA GLY A 125 -12.35 8.85 11.86
C GLY A 125 -11.58 9.43 10.70
N ALA A 126 -10.96 8.53 9.94
CA ALA A 126 -10.20 8.90 8.75
C ALA A 126 -10.70 8.09 7.55
N TYR A 127 -10.61 8.67 6.37
CA TYR A 127 -11.10 7.99 5.17
C TYR A 127 -10.41 8.50 3.91
N VAL A 128 -10.46 7.67 2.89
CA VAL A 128 -10.09 8.04 1.51
C VAL A 128 -11.41 8.23 0.76
N GLU A 129 -11.55 9.36 0.11
CA GLU A 129 -12.78 9.66 -0.63
C GLU A 129 -12.48 9.81 -2.12
N ASP A 130 -13.28 9.14 -2.95
CA ASP A 130 -13.27 9.35 -4.39
C ASP A 130 -13.96 10.68 -4.67
N THR A 131 -13.23 11.65 -5.19
CA THR A 131 -13.78 13.00 -5.39
C THR A 131 -14.81 13.06 -6.50
N ALA A 132 -14.87 12.05 -7.38
CA ALA A 132 -15.83 12.04 -8.48
C ALA A 132 -17.23 11.63 -8.03
N ASN A 133 -17.36 10.72 -7.06
CA ASN A 133 -18.65 10.17 -6.66
C ASN A 133 -18.91 10.23 -5.15
N GLY A 134 -17.95 10.67 -4.36
CA GLY A 134 -18.11 10.79 -2.91
C GLY A 134 -18.02 9.48 -2.15
N GLU A 135 -17.68 8.37 -2.78
CA GLU A 135 -17.51 7.11 -2.08
C GLU A 135 -16.34 7.19 -1.12
N ARG A 136 -16.53 6.65 0.07
CA ARG A 136 -15.51 6.69 1.12
C ARG A 136 -15.07 5.29 1.51
N ILE A 137 -13.76 5.16 1.72
CA ILE A 137 -13.13 3.95 2.25
C ILE A 137 -12.60 4.35 3.63
N TRP A 138 -13.16 3.75 4.68
CA TRP A 138 -12.76 4.11 6.04
C TRP A 138 -11.46 3.43 6.41
N LEU A 139 -10.59 4.19 7.03
CA LEU A 139 -9.30 3.72 7.51
C LEU A 139 -9.42 3.30 8.97
N ARG A 140 -8.59 2.37 9.37
CA ARG A 140 -8.53 1.94 10.77
C ARG A 140 -7.26 2.47 11.38
N GLU A 141 -7.37 3.09 12.54
CA GLU A 141 -6.19 3.49 13.29
C GLU A 141 -5.64 2.29 14.04
N ARG A 142 -4.32 2.10 13.93
CA ARG A 142 -3.64 1.04 14.64
C ARG A 142 -2.25 1.53 15.00
N GLY A 143 -1.98 1.66 16.30
CA GLY A 143 -0.67 2.12 16.77
C GLY A 143 -0.28 3.49 16.26
N GLY A 144 -1.24 4.38 16.10
CA GLY A 144 -0.99 5.74 15.60
C GLY A 144 -0.91 5.85 14.09
N MET A 145 -1.09 4.75 13.37
CA MET A 145 -1.09 4.75 11.91
C MET A 145 -2.49 4.47 11.40
N TYR A 146 -2.80 5.01 10.22
CA TYR A 146 -4.09 4.79 9.58
C TYR A 146 -3.92 3.78 8.46
N MET A 147 -4.70 2.71 8.49
CA MET A 147 -4.54 1.55 7.62
C MET A 147 -5.72 1.40 6.69
N LEU A 148 -5.44 1.13 5.41
CA LEU A 148 -6.44 0.71 4.45
C LEU A 148 -6.31 -0.79 4.28
N LYS A 149 -7.42 -1.53 4.45
CA LYS A 149 -7.40 -2.98 4.38
C LYS A 149 -8.15 -3.46 3.15
N LEU A 150 -7.52 -4.36 2.40
CA LEU A 150 -8.11 -5.02 1.24
C LEU A 150 -8.23 -6.52 1.48
N TRP A 151 -9.31 -7.10 0.98
CA TRP A 151 -9.53 -8.53 0.95
C TRP A 151 -9.41 -9.00 -0.50
N MET A 152 -8.41 -9.83 -0.78
CA MET A 152 -8.13 -10.34 -2.13
C MET A 152 -8.39 -11.83 -2.17
N PRO A 153 -8.91 -12.39 -3.27
CA PRO A 153 -9.03 -13.84 -3.38
C PRO A 153 -7.65 -14.48 -3.29
N SER A 154 -7.51 -15.49 -2.44
CA SER A 154 -6.22 -16.17 -2.33
C SER A 154 -6.02 -17.12 -3.51
N LYS A 155 -4.75 -17.46 -3.81
CA LYS A 155 -4.43 -18.37 -4.90
C LYS A 155 -5.09 -19.71 -4.74
N SER A 156 -5.29 -20.16 -3.52
CA SER A 156 -5.84 -21.47 -3.22
C SER A 156 -7.36 -21.49 -3.31
N SER A 157 -8.03 -20.36 -3.54
CA SER A 157 -9.49 -20.29 -3.52
C SER A 157 -10.13 -20.73 -4.83
N GLY A 158 -9.36 -20.94 -5.89
CA GLY A 158 -9.89 -21.44 -7.14
C GLY A 158 -10.52 -20.41 -8.06
N PHE A 159 -10.24 -19.16 -7.87
CA PHE A 159 -10.72 -18.11 -8.77
C PHE A 159 -9.98 -18.08 -10.09
#